data_6b86bc852866311258102b194d8abad1
#
_entry.id   6b86bc852866311258102b194d8abad1
#
_cell.length_a   1.000
_cell.length_b   1.000
_cell.length_c   1.000
_cell.angle_alpha   90.00
_cell.angle_beta   90.00
_cell.angle_gamma   90.00
#
_symmetry.space_group_name_H-M   'P 1'
#
loop_
_entity.id
_entity.type
_entity.pdbx_description
1 polymer ?
#
loop_
_entity_poly.entity_id
_entity_poly.type
_entity_poly.pdbx_seq_one_letter_code
_entity_poly.pdbx_strand_id
1 'polypeptide(L)'
;MARIAVIGAGMGAMATAARLAVAGHRVTVYERGTTYGGAVGRYEREGFAFDTGPGLLHLPAVYRDLFVKTGKRPLETCVDMVQVNPAVRHVLPHHGIDVTLPGASHGGVATALESAFGAGAGERWNAVLGRARDAWDATRRPLLEEPLRPGARQSLGGDPYPALRRSGLLRRRPPTLAEMADRELGGALAEVLTGLVGEYGIDPATAPASAAVLPYMEQTFGSWYVRGGMRALATAVYERCLERKVAFAFGAEVREVLVRDGRAAGLLLADGSEAAADAVVCGIDPRQLPAGSLPWPPEAVPARGDGVPGRLTLLLALRGARPATAVHRTVVHAPGARVTVLRPDDPATRPDEEHEAVTVSAVTGPGTSEPAELLNLAEKAVQGLRERLLWHEVRTPADIEAATGAVGGAVPPPALAGAGGRMLRPANTTAVPGLYLAGGWAHPGGGLPHAGMTGALVAGLIVEGAEFRGSR
;
A
#
# COMPACT_ATOMS: atom_id res chain seq x y z
N MET A 1 17.05 5.09 27.95
CA MET A 1 15.58 5.33 27.81
C MET A 1 15.41 6.75 27.30
N ALA A 2 14.91 6.93 26.08
CA ALA A 2 14.69 8.24 25.45
C ALA A 2 13.19 8.54 25.34
N ARG A 3 12.84 9.84 25.26
CA ARG A 3 11.51 10.32 24.90
C ARG A 3 11.44 10.42 23.38
N ILE A 4 10.49 9.75 22.78
CA ILE A 4 10.32 9.75 21.32
C ILE A 4 8.95 10.30 20.97
N ALA A 5 8.93 11.33 20.15
CA ALA A 5 7.73 11.90 19.58
C ALA A 5 7.49 11.31 18.17
N VAL A 6 6.32 10.78 17.92
CA VAL A 6 5.89 10.23 16.62
C VAL A 6 4.80 11.10 16.05
N ILE A 7 4.96 11.60 14.84
CA ILE A 7 3.99 12.44 14.15
C ILE A 7 3.09 11.55 13.28
N GLY A 8 1.79 11.58 13.56
CA GLY A 8 0.75 10.81 12.90
C GLY A 8 0.54 9.42 13.49
N ALA A 9 -0.71 8.96 13.50
CA ALA A 9 -1.13 7.64 13.98
C ALA A 9 -1.45 6.67 12.83
N GLY A 10 -0.74 6.76 11.70
CA GLY A 10 -0.83 5.81 10.60
C GLY A 10 -0.18 4.46 10.92
N MET A 11 -0.44 3.43 10.10
CA MET A 11 0.03 2.06 10.35
C MET A 11 1.55 1.95 10.55
N GLY A 12 2.36 2.65 9.75
CA GLY A 12 3.82 2.64 9.89
C GLY A 12 4.30 3.34 11.16
N ALA A 13 3.67 4.45 11.53
CA ALA A 13 3.94 5.19 12.75
C ALA A 13 3.62 4.34 14.00
N MET A 14 2.46 3.70 14.04
CA MET A 14 2.05 2.82 15.14
C MET A 14 2.96 1.57 15.24
N ALA A 15 3.33 0.96 14.11
CA ALA A 15 4.27 -0.15 14.10
C ALA A 15 5.65 0.26 14.66
N THR A 16 6.12 1.47 14.33
CA THR A 16 7.35 2.05 14.89
C THR A 16 7.20 2.28 16.39
N ALA A 17 6.11 2.92 16.81
CA ALA A 17 5.84 3.25 18.21
C ALA A 17 5.81 2.00 19.11
N ALA A 18 5.11 0.93 18.68
CA ALA A 18 5.04 -0.32 19.42
C ALA A 18 6.43 -0.96 19.62
N ARG A 19 7.27 -0.98 18.58
CA ARG A 19 8.64 -1.54 18.65
C ARG A 19 9.56 -0.71 19.55
N LEU A 20 9.49 0.61 19.44
CA LEU A 20 10.28 1.51 20.29
C LEU A 20 9.88 1.42 21.77
N ALA A 21 8.60 1.28 22.05
CA ALA A 21 8.11 1.09 23.42
C ALA A 21 8.61 -0.24 24.03
N VAL A 22 8.65 -1.34 23.26
CA VAL A 22 9.24 -2.62 23.70
C VAL A 22 10.74 -2.48 23.93
N ALA A 23 11.45 -1.65 23.16
CA ALA A 23 12.87 -1.35 23.37
C ALA A 23 13.12 -0.44 24.59
N GLY A 24 12.10 -0.07 25.37
CA GLY A 24 12.20 0.65 26.62
C GLY A 24 12.18 2.18 26.48
N HIS A 25 11.80 2.71 25.32
CA HIS A 25 11.63 4.15 25.13
C HIS A 25 10.24 4.62 25.61
N ARG A 26 10.15 5.91 26.00
CA ARG A 26 8.86 6.58 26.23
C ARG A 26 8.39 7.16 24.91
N VAL A 27 7.28 6.63 24.37
CA VAL A 27 6.77 7.02 23.06
C VAL A 27 5.43 7.74 23.20
N THR A 28 5.32 8.91 22.57
CA THR A 28 4.06 9.64 22.40
C THR A 28 3.79 9.86 20.93
N VAL A 29 2.61 9.46 20.49
CA VAL A 29 2.10 9.68 19.13
C VAL A 29 1.21 10.92 19.13
N TYR A 30 1.50 11.86 18.24
CA TYR A 30 0.73 13.10 18.05
C TYR A 30 -0.05 12.98 16.74
N GLU A 31 -1.35 12.96 16.81
CA GLU A 31 -2.27 12.79 15.69
C GLU A 31 -3.21 13.99 15.59
N ARG A 32 -3.27 14.62 14.41
CA ARG A 32 -4.17 15.77 14.18
C ARG A 32 -5.65 15.41 14.23
N GLY A 33 -5.97 14.19 13.81
CA GLY A 33 -7.34 13.66 13.82
C GLY A 33 -7.78 13.18 15.20
N THR A 34 -9.01 12.73 15.27
CA THR A 34 -9.62 12.19 16.50
C THR A 34 -9.42 10.69 16.64
N THR A 35 -8.74 10.04 15.67
CA THR A 35 -8.61 8.58 15.63
C THR A 35 -7.29 8.16 14.95
N TYR A 36 -6.95 6.89 15.10
CA TYR A 36 -5.76 6.23 14.56
C TYR A 36 -6.01 5.60 13.17
N GLY A 37 -4.98 5.02 12.56
CA GLY A 37 -5.03 4.20 11.35
C GLY A 37 -4.58 4.93 10.08
N GLY A 38 -4.60 6.24 10.04
CA GLY A 38 -4.26 7.03 8.85
C GLY A 38 -5.16 6.65 7.67
N ALA A 39 -4.58 6.15 6.56
CA ALA A 39 -5.36 5.72 5.40
C ALA A 39 -6.23 4.47 5.64
N VAL A 40 -6.00 3.73 6.73
CA VAL A 40 -6.82 2.58 7.13
C VAL A 40 -7.98 3.06 7.99
N GLY A 41 -8.95 3.70 7.34
CA GLY A 41 -10.15 4.23 7.96
C GLY A 41 -11.37 3.37 7.66
N ARG A 42 -12.50 3.73 8.27
CA ARG A 42 -13.81 3.10 8.06
C ARG A 42 -14.87 4.17 7.83
N TYR A 43 -15.76 3.94 6.90
CA TYR A 43 -16.96 4.74 6.67
C TYR A 43 -18.19 3.91 6.98
N GLU A 44 -19.10 4.47 7.77
CA GLU A 44 -20.32 3.79 8.16
C GLU A 44 -21.54 4.68 7.86
N ARG A 45 -22.58 4.07 7.28
CA ARG A 45 -23.85 4.72 7.02
C ARG A 45 -24.96 3.68 6.88
N GLU A 46 -26.06 3.87 7.61
CA GLU A 46 -27.28 3.05 7.51
C GLU A 46 -27.02 1.54 7.68
N GLY A 47 -26.12 1.17 8.61
CA GLY A 47 -25.73 -0.23 8.86
C GLY A 47 -24.73 -0.82 7.86
N PHE A 48 -24.36 -0.08 6.81
CA PHE A 48 -23.26 -0.44 5.93
C PHE A 48 -21.93 0.08 6.46
N ALA A 49 -20.88 -0.68 6.21
CA ALA A 49 -19.52 -0.30 6.57
C ALA A 49 -18.53 -0.63 5.46
N PHE A 50 -17.60 0.29 5.23
CA PHE A 50 -16.62 0.22 4.15
C PHE A 50 -15.24 0.60 4.64
N ASP A 51 -14.21 -0.08 4.16
CA ASP A 51 -12.84 0.40 4.27
C ASP A 51 -12.65 1.63 3.38
N THR A 52 -12.03 2.68 3.90
CA THR A 52 -11.74 3.91 3.11
C THR A 52 -10.34 3.91 2.50
N GLY A 53 -9.56 2.87 2.76
CA GLY A 53 -8.21 2.64 2.26
C GLY A 53 -8.06 1.27 1.61
N PRO A 54 -6.94 0.57 1.83
CA PRO A 54 -6.74 -0.77 1.30
C PRO A 54 -7.73 -1.76 1.90
N GLY A 55 -8.40 -2.54 1.07
CA GLY A 55 -9.35 -3.57 1.51
C GLY A 55 -8.76 -4.98 1.60
N LEU A 56 -7.49 -5.16 1.21
CA LEU A 56 -6.78 -6.43 1.29
C LEU A 56 -5.38 -6.25 1.89
N LEU A 57 -4.93 -7.28 2.60
CA LEU A 57 -3.58 -7.38 3.12
C LEU A 57 -2.78 -8.39 2.28
N HIS A 58 -1.66 -7.93 1.74
CA HIS A 58 -0.63 -8.79 1.15
C HIS A 58 0.52 -8.96 2.14
N LEU A 59 1.27 -10.04 2.05
CA LEU A 59 2.44 -10.32 2.88
C LEU A 59 2.17 -10.14 4.40
N PRO A 60 1.22 -10.89 4.99
CA PRO A 60 0.83 -10.76 6.40
C PRO A 60 1.98 -11.05 7.37
N ALA A 61 3.08 -11.68 6.90
CA ALA A 61 4.27 -11.96 7.67
C ALA A 61 4.83 -10.74 8.39
N VAL A 62 4.71 -9.54 7.80
CA VAL A 62 5.19 -8.29 8.40
C VAL A 62 4.44 -7.96 9.70
N TYR A 63 3.12 -8.10 9.71
CA TYR A 63 2.33 -7.86 10.92
C TYR A 63 2.44 -9.03 11.91
N ARG A 64 2.59 -10.28 11.45
CA ARG A 64 2.93 -11.40 12.32
C ARG A 64 4.22 -11.15 13.08
N ASP A 65 5.26 -10.70 12.38
CA ASP A 65 6.53 -10.33 13.03
C ASP A 65 6.36 -9.16 14.02
N LEU A 66 5.59 -8.12 13.64
CA LEU A 66 5.28 -7.02 14.58
C LEU A 66 4.67 -7.56 15.88
N PHE A 67 3.67 -8.45 15.79
CA PHE A 67 2.97 -8.98 16.96
C PHE A 67 3.87 -9.91 17.80
N VAL A 68 4.68 -10.75 17.17
CA VAL A 68 5.67 -11.62 17.87
C VAL A 68 6.73 -10.77 18.59
N LYS A 69 7.27 -9.75 17.93
CA LYS A 69 8.34 -8.91 18.47
C LYS A 69 7.84 -7.87 19.51
N THR A 70 6.55 -7.58 19.51
CA THR A 70 5.99 -6.56 20.44
C THR A 70 5.09 -7.14 21.51
N GLY A 71 4.81 -8.43 21.54
CA GLY A 71 3.94 -9.04 22.57
C GLY A 71 3.92 -10.55 22.55
N LYS A 72 3.08 -11.11 23.43
CA LYS A 72 2.93 -12.58 23.55
C LYS A 72 1.76 -13.11 22.71
N ARG A 73 0.79 -12.27 22.37
CA ARG A 73 -0.38 -12.67 21.57
C ARG A 73 -0.04 -12.58 20.08
N PRO A 74 -0.14 -13.68 19.30
CA PRO A 74 0.06 -13.66 17.86
C PRO A 74 -1.05 -12.84 17.17
N LEU A 75 -0.80 -12.41 15.93
CA LEU A 75 -1.73 -11.60 15.16
C LEU A 75 -3.11 -12.28 15.00
N GLU A 76 -3.11 -13.57 14.73
CA GLU A 76 -4.31 -14.40 14.50
C GLU A 76 -5.24 -14.53 15.70
N THR A 77 -4.77 -14.19 16.91
CA THR A 77 -5.64 -14.08 18.10
C THR A 77 -6.22 -12.68 18.30
N CYS A 78 -5.76 -11.71 17.53
CA CYS A 78 -6.18 -10.32 17.62
C CYS A 78 -7.07 -9.91 16.44
N VAL A 79 -6.89 -10.54 15.27
CA VAL A 79 -7.70 -10.32 14.07
C VAL A 79 -8.03 -11.64 13.39
N ASP A 80 -9.25 -11.74 12.87
CA ASP A 80 -9.68 -12.87 12.05
C ASP A 80 -9.30 -12.58 10.59
N MET A 81 -8.29 -13.31 10.09
CA MET A 81 -7.80 -13.16 8.72
C MET A 81 -8.13 -14.39 7.89
N VAL A 82 -8.74 -14.18 6.75
CA VAL A 82 -9.06 -15.23 5.78
C VAL A 82 -8.35 -14.99 4.46
N GLN A 83 -7.76 -16.04 3.91
CA GLN A 83 -7.18 -15.95 2.57
C GLN A 83 -8.30 -15.87 1.53
N VAL A 84 -8.22 -14.89 0.64
CA VAL A 84 -9.22 -14.69 -0.42
C VAL A 84 -9.05 -15.76 -1.49
N ASN A 85 -10.11 -16.53 -1.72
CA ASN A 85 -10.16 -17.55 -2.77
C ASN A 85 -11.57 -17.60 -3.38
N PRO A 86 -11.72 -17.40 -4.70
CA PRO A 86 -10.68 -17.05 -5.69
C PRO A 86 -9.97 -15.73 -5.38
N ALA A 87 -8.70 -15.63 -5.80
CA ALA A 87 -7.88 -14.44 -5.50
C ALA A 87 -8.38 -13.18 -6.21
N VAL A 88 -8.73 -13.32 -7.50
CA VAL A 88 -9.17 -12.22 -8.34
C VAL A 88 -9.92 -12.73 -9.58
N ARG A 89 -10.90 -11.95 -10.03
CA ARG A 89 -11.54 -12.09 -11.34
C ARG A 89 -11.10 -10.92 -12.22
N HIS A 90 -10.64 -11.21 -13.44
CA HIS A 90 -10.34 -10.20 -14.44
C HIS A 90 -11.41 -10.20 -15.52
N VAL A 91 -11.98 -9.04 -15.78
CA VAL A 91 -12.95 -8.82 -16.84
C VAL A 91 -12.34 -7.84 -17.84
N LEU A 92 -12.16 -8.29 -19.08
CA LEU A 92 -11.62 -7.52 -20.20
C LEU A 92 -12.70 -7.44 -21.30
N PRO A 93 -13.66 -6.52 -21.20
CA PRO A 93 -14.83 -6.51 -22.09
C PRO A 93 -14.47 -6.33 -23.56
N HIS A 94 -13.43 -5.56 -23.86
CA HIS A 94 -12.97 -5.29 -25.23
C HIS A 94 -12.24 -6.47 -25.88
N HIS A 95 -11.87 -7.49 -25.08
CA HIS A 95 -11.36 -8.78 -25.57
C HIS A 95 -12.38 -9.92 -25.45
N GLY A 96 -13.55 -9.67 -24.83
CA GLY A 96 -14.54 -10.72 -24.54
C GLY A 96 -14.03 -11.73 -23.51
N ILE A 97 -13.08 -11.38 -22.66
CA ILE A 97 -12.45 -12.27 -21.68
C ILE A 97 -12.98 -11.99 -20.28
N ASP A 98 -13.33 -13.06 -19.59
CA ASP A 98 -13.72 -13.10 -18.19
C ASP A 98 -13.07 -14.31 -17.53
N VAL A 99 -12.10 -14.08 -16.66
CA VAL A 99 -11.31 -15.14 -16.05
C VAL A 99 -11.20 -14.96 -14.55
N THR A 100 -11.42 -16.03 -13.81
CA THR A 100 -11.26 -16.07 -12.36
C THR A 100 -10.02 -16.88 -12.01
N LEU A 101 -9.10 -16.26 -11.28
CA LEU A 101 -7.85 -16.86 -10.87
C LEU A 101 -7.97 -17.38 -9.43
N PRO A 102 -7.66 -18.67 -9.19
CA PRO A 102 -7.67 -19.23 -7.83
C PRO A 102 -6.56 -18.62 -6.95
N GLY A 103 -6.78 -18.63 -5.64
CA GLY A 103 -5.78 -18.25 -4.66
C GLY A 103 -4.74 -19.36 -4.44
N ALA A 104 -3.49 -18.99 -4.19
CA ALA A 104 -2.39 -19.86 -3.73
C ALA A 104 -2.18 -21.16 -4.53
N SER A 105 -2.53 -21.16 -5.82
CA SER A 105 -2.41 -22.33 -6.71
C SER A 105 -1.76 -21.96 -8.03
N HIS A 106 -0.44 -22.13 -8.14
CA HIS A 106 0.28 -21.85 -9.40
C HIS A 106 -0.25 -22.66 -10.58
N GLY A 107 -0.52 -23.95 -10.39
CA GLY A 107 -1.09 -24.81 -11.43
C GLY A 107 -2.51 -24.39 -11.82
N GLY A 108 -3.34 -24.07 -10.84
CA GLY A 108 -4.71 -23.59 -11.07
C GLY A 108 -4.76 -22.28 -11.83
N VAL A 109 -3.87 -21.33 -11.49
CA VAL A 109 -3.75 -20.06 -12.22
C VAL A 109 -3.32 -20.32 -13.67
N ALA A 110 -2.29 -21.15 -13.91
CA ALA A 110 -1.84 -21.48 -15.24
C ALA A 110 -2.98 -22.11 -16.10
N THR A 111 -3.72 -23.05 -15.53
CA THR A 111 -4.86 -23.69 -16.21
C THR A 111 -5.98 -22.69 -16.55
N ALA A 112 -6.32 -21.79 -15.60
CA ALA A 112 -7.33 -20.76 -15.84
C ALA A 112 -6.92 -19.80 -16.97
N LEU A 113 -5.64 -19.38 -16.98
CA LEU A 113 -5.09 -18.50 -18.01
C LEU A 113 -5.03 -19.22 -19.37
N GLU A 114 -4.63 -20.48 -19.42
CA GLU A 114 -4.63 -21.28 -20.63
C GLU A 114 -6.03 -21.38 -21.26
N SER A 115 -7.04 -21.60 -20.41
CA SER A 115 -8.44 -21.67 -20.86
C SER A 115 -8.96 -20.34 -21.40
N ALA A 116 -8.56 -19.22 -20.80
CA ALA A 116 -9.10 -17.89 -21.13
C ALA A 116 -8.34 -17.19 -22.27
N PHE A 117 -7.01 -17.37 -22.35
CA PHE A 117 -6.13 -16.64 -23.26
C PHE A 117 -5.51 -17.54 -24.36
N GLY A 118 -5.83 -18.84 -24.35
CA GLY A 118 -5.35 -19.79 -25.33
C GLY A 118 -4.01 -20.42 -25.02
N ALA A 119 -3.57 -21.31 -25.93
CA ALA A 119 -2.42 -22.17 -25.76
C ALA A 119 -1.13 -21.41 -25.41
N GLY A 120 -0.42 -21.90 -24.39
CA GLY A 120 0.85 -21.36 -23.89
C GLY A 120 0.71 -20.12 -22.99
N ALA A 121 -0.52 -19.66 -22.69
CA ALA A 121 -0.72 -18.49 -21.82
C ALA A 121 -0.27 -18.76 -20.38
N GLY A 122 -0.61 -19.93 -19.84
CA GLY A 122 -0.19 -20.35 -18.50
C GLY A 122 1.33 -20.51 -18.39
N GLU A 123 1.96 -21.06 -19.43
CA GLU A 123 3.42 -21.21 -19.46
C GLU A 123 4.14 -19.85 -19.51
N ARG A 124 3.70 -18.93 -20.39
CA ARG A 124 4.25 -17.56 -20.45
C ARG A 124 4.10 -16.83 -19.11
N TRP A 125 2.94 -16.93 -18.48
CA TRP A 125 2.70 -16.33 -17.16
C TRP A 125 3.66 -16.86 -16.10
N ASN A 126 3.78 -18.18 -15.98
CA ASN A 126 4.70 -18.81 -15.05
C ASN A 126 6.16 -18.42 -15.30
N ALA A 127 6.56 -18.29 -16.58
CA ALA A 127 7.90 -17.84 -16.94
C ALA A 127 8.17 -16.40 -16.53
N VAL A 128 7.19 -15.49 -16.67
CA VAL A 128 7.30 -14.09 -16.20
C VAL A 128 7.39 -14.06 -14.67
N LEU A 129 6.54 -14.79 -13.96
CA LEU A 129 6.57 -14.83 -12.49
C LEU A 129 7.82 -15.52 -11.95
N GLY A 130 8.39 -16.51 -12.67
CA GLY A 130 9.68 -17.09 -12.32
C GLY A 130 10.81 -16.06 -12.34
N ARG A 131 10.86 -15.22 -13.39
CA ARG A 131 11.82 -14.10 -13.47
C ARG A 131 11.54 -13.00 -12.45
N ALA A 132 10.28 -12.75 -12.13
CA ALA A 132 9.89 -11.82 -11.06
C ALA A 132 10.34 -12.33 -9.69
N ARG A 133 10.33 -13.65 -9.47
CA ARG A 133 10.92 -14.28 -8.29
C ARG A 133 12.41 -14.00 -8.18
N ASP A 134 13.17 -14.15 -9.28
CA ASP A 134 14.60 -13.85 -9.25
C ASP A 134 14.87 -12.39 -8.88
N ALA A 135 14.05 -11.45 -9.41
CA ALA A 135 14.11 -10.05 -9.03
C ALA A 135 13.74 -9.82 -7.56
N TRP A 136 12.72 -10.52 -7.04
CA TRP A 136 12.33 -10.49 -5.63
C TRP A 136 13.45 -10.99 -4.72
N ASP A 137 14.04 -12.14 -5.02
CA ASP A 137 15.11 -12.73 -4.22
C ASP A 137 16.34 -11.81 -4.17
N ALA A 138 16.65 -11.10 -5.28
CA ALA A 138 17.73 -10.13 -5.35
C ALA A 138 17.46 -8.83 -4.57
N THR A 139 16.19 -8.43 -4.42
CA THR A 139 15.84 -7.08 -3.93
C THR A 139 15.05 -7.06 -2.62
N ARG A 140 14.48 -8.17 -2.20
CA ARG A 140 13.69 -8.25 -0.96
C ARG A 140 14.44 -7.67 0.23
N ARG A 141 15.68 -8.09 0.49
CA ARG A 141 16.46 -7.58 1.61
C ARG A 141 16.72 -6.07 1.49
N PRO A 142 17.37 -5.57 0.45
CA PRO A 142 17.72 -4.15 0.38
C PRO A 142 16.51 -3.22 0.21
N LEU A 143 15.36 -3.72 -0.27
CA LEU A 143 14.16 -2.89 -0.47
C LEU A 143 13.11 -3.04 0.63
N LEU A 144 13.14 -4.11 1.45
CA LEU A 144 12.10 -4.32 2.45
C LEU A 144 12.66 -4.50 3.86
N GLU A 145 13.78 -5.20 4.01
CA GLU A 145 14.26 -5.67 5.31
C GLU A 145 15.46 -4.87 5.84
N GLU A 146 16.11 -4.06 5.00
CA GLU A 146 17.30 -3.29 5.37
C GLU A 146 17.04 -1.78 5.22
N PRO A 147 17.65 -0.92 6.06
CA PRO A 147 17.58 0.51 5.86
C PRO A 147 18.30 0.93 4.57
N LEU A 148 17.72 1.88 3.86
CA LEU A 148 18.32 2.40 2.64
C LEU A 148 19.61 3.15 2.95
N ARG A 149 20.73 2.70 2.36
CA ARG A 149 22.08 3.24 2.64
C ARG A 149 22.48 4.30 1.63
N PRO A 150 23.45 5.15 1.97
CA PRO A 150 24.11 6.00 0.99
C PRO A 150 24.60 5.17 -0.20
N GLY A 151 24.40 5.67 -1.42
CA GLY A 151 24.72 4.93 -2.65
C GLY A 151 23.68 3.91 -3.12
N ALA A 152 22.59 3.70 -2.38
CA ALA A 152 21.53 2.77 -2.77
C ALA A 152 20.90 3.08 -4.15
N ARG A 153 20.82 4.37 -4.52
CA ARG A 153 20.37 4.75 -5.88
C ARG A 153 21.24 4.13 -6.98
N GLN A 154 22.53 4.04 -6.74
CA GLN A 154 23.46 3.46 -7.70
C GLN A 154 23.36 1.93 -7.72
N SER A 155 23.33 1.29 -6.56
CA SER A 155 23.28 -0.19 -6.46
C SER A 155 21.93 -0.77 -6.86
N LEU A 156 20.82 -0.09 -6.56
CA LEU A 156 19.46 -0.50 -6.89
C LEU A 156 18.91 0.19 -8.15
N GLY A 157 19.71 1.00 -8.82
CA GLY A 157 19.30 1.71 -10.05
C GLY A 157 19.20 0.80 -11.28
N GLY A 158 19.92 -0.31 -11.30
CA GLY A 158 19.79 -1.35 -12.32
C GLY A 158 18.51 -2.15 -12.13
N ASP A 159 17.84 -2.52 -13.23
CA ASP A 159 16.65 -3.38 -13.17
C ASP A 159 17.07 -4.84 -12.91
N PRO A 160 16.66 -5.44 -11.78
CA PRO A 160 17.01 -6.82 -11.44
C PRO A 160 16.21 -7.87 -12.20
N TYR A 161 15.12 -7.48 -12.89
CA TYR A 161 14.33 -8.42 -13.68
C TYR A 161 15.12 -8.91 -14.91
N PRO A 162 15.35 -10.23 -15.07
CA PRO A 162 16.12 -10.78 -16.17
C PRO A 162 15.28 -10.85 -17.46
N ALA A 163 14.90 -9.69 -18.01
CA ALA A 163 14.07 -9.59 -19.20
C ALA A 163 14.68 -10.29 -20.40
N LEU A 164 13.84 -10.92 -21.22
CA LEU A 164 14.25 -11.56 -22.46
C LEU A 164 14.87 -10.51 -23.41
N ARG A 165 16.12 -10.73 -23.82
CA ARG A 165 16.85 -9.81 -24.70
C ARG A 165 16.47 -10.05 -26.16
N ARG A 166 16.24 -8.97 -26.92
CA ARG A 166 16.31 -9.05 -28.38
C ARG A 166 17.78 -9.18 -28.80
N SER A 167 18.06 -10.09 -29.72
CA SER A 167 19.38 -10.19 -30.35
C SER A 167 19.71 -8.86 -31.06
N GLY A 168 20.75 -8.16 -30.62
CA GLY A 168 21.22 -6.91 -31.22
C GLY A 168 22.44 -6.36 -30.47
N LEU A 169 23.41 -5.83 -31.23
CA LEU A 169 24.73 -5.35 -30.77
C LEU A 169 24.70 -4.03 -29.96
N LEU A 170 23.58 -3.31 -29.94
CA LEU A 170 23.47 -2.02 -29.24
C LEU A 170 22.96 -2.21 -27.82
N ARG A 171 23.65 -1.66 -26.83
CA ARG A 171 23.17 -1.51 -25.44
C ARG A 171 21.89 -0.65 -25.46
N ARG A 172 20.73 -1.30 -25.40
CA ARG A 172 19.45 -0.61 -25.24
C ARG A 172 19.17 -0.43 -23.74
N ARG A 173 18.41 0.62 -23.41
CA ARG A 173 17.88 0.80 -22.05
C ARG A 173 17.11 -0.46 -21.59
N PRO A 174 17.04 -0.74 -20.28
CA PRO A 174 16.16 -1.77 -19.76
C PRO A 174 14.70 -1.50 -20.21
N PRO A 175 13.92 -2.55 -20.49
CA PRO A 175 12.53 -2.39 -20.88
C PRO A 175 11.70 -1.84 -19.70
N THR A 176 10.66 -1.07 -20.00
CA THR A 176 9.61 -0.79 -19.02
C THR A 176 8.77 -2.03 -18.76
N LEU A 177 7.95 -2.00 -17.70
CA LEU A 177 7.03 -3.09 -17.41
C LEU A 177 6.07 -3.33 -18.58
N ALA A 178 5.52 -2.27 -19.19
CA ALA A 178 4.64 -2.41 -20.35
C ALA A 178 5.33 -3.08 -21.54
N GLU A 179 6.55 -2.64 -21.86
CA GLU A 179 7.34 -3.24 -22.97
C GLU A 179 7.73 -4.69 -22.69
N MET A 180 8.00 -5.03 -21.44
CA MET A 180 8.29 -6.40 -21.03
C MET A 180 7.02 -7.25 -21.11
N ALA A 181 5.91 -6.78 -20.57
CA ALA A 181 4.63 -7.51 -20.57
C ALA A 181 4.14 -7.77 -21.99
N ASP A 182 4.19 -6.77 -22.88
CA ASP A 182 3.81 -6.94 -24.29
C ASP A 182 4.69 -7.99 -24.98
N ARG A 183 5.98 -7.98 -24.75
CA ARG A 183 6.93 -8.92 -25.34
C ARG A 183 6.78 -10.35 -24.84
N GLU A 184 6.58 -10.53 -23.53
CA GLU A 184 6.71 -11.83 -22.89
C GLU A 184 5.33 -12.50 -22.68
N LEU A 185 4.26 -11.71 -22.61
CA LEU A 185 2.88 -12.19 -22.45
C LEU A 185 2.04 -11.93 -23.71
N GLY A 186 2.10 -10.69 -24.23
CA GLY A 186 1.35 -10.22 -25.38
C GLY A 186 -0.13 -9.98 -25.12
N GLY A 187 -0.72 -9.05 -25.87
CA GLY A 187 -2.15 -8.79 -25.93
C GLY A 187 -2.85 -8.66 -24.55
N ALA A 188 -4.01 -9.24 -24.44
CA ALA A 188 -4.84 -9.18 -23.23
C ALA A 188 -4.16 -9.73 -21.97
N LEU A 189 -3.26 -10.71 -22.11
CA LEU A 189 -2.55 -11.25 -20.94
C LEU A 189 -1.56 -10.25 -20.37
N ALA A 190 -0.93 -9.41 -21.21
CA ALA A 190 -0.09 -8.29 -20.77
C ALA A 190 -0.89 -7.25 -20.00
N GLU A 191 -2.15 -7.01 -20.39
CA GLU A 191 -3.04 -6.09 -19.68
C GLU A 191 -3.38 -6.59 -18.26
N VAL A 192 -3.51 -7.89 -18.07
CA VAL A 192 -3.70 -8.48 -16.74
C VAL A 192 -2.51 -8.15 -15.84
N LEU A 193 -1.27 -8.38 -16.29
CA LEU A 193 -0.07 -8.12 -15.50
C LEU A 193 0.08 -6.63 -15.18
N THR A 194 -0.01 -5.78 -16.21
CA THR A 194 0.12 -4.32 -16.03
C THR A 194 -1.02 -3.76 -15.19
N GLY A 195 -2.19 -4.40 -15.25
CA GLY A 195 -3.34 -4.11 -14.44
C GLY A 195 -3.09 -4.27 -12.95
N LEU A 196 -2.56 -5.39 -12.56
CA LEU A 196 -2.23 -5.67 -11.16
C LEU A 196 -1.22 -4.66 -10.60
N VAL A 197 -0.20 -4.30 -11.37
CA VAL A 197 0.79 -3.29 -10.95
C VAL A 197 0.18 -1.88 -10.86
N GLY A 198 -0.71 -1.55 -11.80
CA GLY A 198 -1.39 -0.25 -11.82
C GLY A 198 -2.27 0.02 -10.60
N GLU A 199 -2.76 -1.02 -9.90
CA GLU A 199 -3.51 -0.85 -8.65
C GLU A 199 -2.67 -0.24 -7.52
N TYR A 200 -1.35 -0.35 -7.60
CA TYR A 200 -0.41 0.29 -6.69
C TYR A 200 -0.13 1.76 -7.03
N GLY A 201 -0.81 2.34 -8.02
CA GLY A 201 -0.53 3.70 -8.49
C GLY A 201 0.77 3.81 -9.30
N ILE A 202 1.22 2.71 -9.89
CA ILE A 202 2.44 2.65 -10.70
C ILE A 202 2.04 2.62 -12.18
N ASP A 203 2.57 3.57 -12.96
CA ASP A 203 2.38 3.60 -14.41
C ASP A 203 3.28 2.56 -15.09
N PRO A 204 2.71 1.52 -15.73
CA PRO A 204 3.49 0.49 -16.39
C PRO A 204 4.37 1.00 -17.55
N ALA A 205 4.04 2.14 -18.15
CA ALA A 205 4.81 2.73 -19.24
C ALA A 205 6.15 3.31 -18.78
N THR A 206 6.26 3.67 -17.50
CA THR A 206 7.46 4.28 -16.91
C THR A 206 8.12 3.40 -15.84
N ALA A 207 7.40 2.44 -15.31
CA ALA A 207 7.90 1.49 -14.31
C ALA A 207 8.98 0.56 -14.87
N PRO A 208 9.96 0.14 -14.07
CA PRO A 208 10.91 -0.91 -14.46
C PRO A 208 10.21 -2.27 -14.56
N ALA A 209 10.78 -3.20 -15.33
CA ALA A 209 10.23 -4.56 -15.45
C ALA A 209 10.18 -5.30 -14.11
N SER A 210 11.06 -4.96 -13.18
CA SER A 210 11.05 -5.48 -11.80
C SER A 210 9.75 -5.19 -11.02
N ALA A 211 8.90 -4.27 -11.49
CA ALA A 211 7.57 -4.08 -10.90
C ALA A 211 6.70 -5.35 -10.96
N ALA A 212 7.05 -6.33 -11.81
CA ALA A 212 6.44 -7.66 -11.84
C ALA A 212 6.60 -8.43 -10.50
N VAL A 213 7.46 -7.97 -9.57
CA VAL A 213 7.54 -8.51 -8.20
C VAL A 213 6.24 -8.34 -7.43
N LEU A 214 5.41 -7.34 -7.75
CA LEU A 214 4.14 -7.09 -7.05
C LEU A 214 3.11 -8.19 -7.34
N PRO A 215 2.74 -8.52 -8.60
CA PRO A 215 1.88 -9.68 -8.87
C PRO A 215 2.52 -11.02 -8.46
N TYR A 216 3.85 -11.17 -8.53
CA TYR A 216 4.52 -12.35 -7.96
C TYR A 216 4.27 -12.47 -6.45
N MET A 217 4.42 -11.39 -5.72
CA MET A 217 4.17 -11.36 -4.26
C MET A 217 2.72 -11.68 -3.93
N GLU A 218 1.75 -11.10 -4.66
CA GLU A 218 0.32 -11.40 -4.47
C GLU A 218 0.00 -12.86 -4.72
N GLN A 219 0.50 -13.44 -5.81
CA GLN A 219 0.23 -14.83 -6.15
C GLN A 219 0.94 -15.81 -5.20
N THR A 220 2.13 -15.47 -4.71
CA THR A 220 2.94 -16.36 -3.85
C THR A 220 2.47 -16.36 -2.40
N PHE A 221 2.19 -15.18 -1.84
CA PHE A 221 1.83 -15.02 -0.43
C PHE A 221 0.32 -14.91 -0.21
N GLY A 222 -0.45 -14.76 -1.28
CA GLY A 222 -1.89 -14.62 -1.27
C GLY A 222 -2.36 -13.22 -0.88
N SER A 223 -3.64 -12.99 -1.15
CA SER A 223 -4.38 -11.81 -0.70
C SER A 223 -5.24 -12.23 0.50
N TRP A 224 -5.22 -11.43 1.55
CA TRP A 224 -5.90 -11.73 2.80
C TRP A 224 -6.93 -10.63 3.10
N TYR A 225 -8.11 -11.06 3.50
CA TYR A 225 -9.15 -10.19 4.02
C TYR A 225 -9.17 -10.27 5.55
N VAL A 226 -9.33 -9.16 6.20
CA VAL A 226 -9.55 -9.07 7.65
C VAL A 226 -11.04 -8.91 7.90
N ARG A 227 -11.67 -9.84 8.62
CA ARG A 227 -13.09 -9.75 8.95
C ARG A 227 -13.36 -8.52 9.82
N GLY A 228 -14.44 -7.84 9.53
CA GLY A 228 -14.74 -6.52 10.07
C GLY A 228 -14.05 -5.37 9.33
N GLY A 229 -13.33 -5.67 8.22
CA GLY A 229 -12.59 -4.72 7.41
C GLY A 229 -11.17 -4.48 7.90
N MET A 230 -10.38 -3.78 7.10
CA MET A 230 -8.97 -3.51 7.40
C MET A 230 -8.79 -2.62 8.64
N ARG A 231 -9.84 -1.88 9.02
CA ARG A 231 -9.87 -1.13 10.28
C ARG A 231 -9.62 -2.02 11.50
N ALA A 232 -10.04 -3.28 11.50
CA ALA A 232 -9.79 -4.23 12.59
C ALA A 232 -8.29 -4.49 12.78
N LEU A 233 -7.50 -4.57 11.69
CA LEU A 233 -6.05 -4.64 11.77
C LEU A 233 -5.44 -3.38 12.40
N ALA A 234 -5.92 -2.20 12.00
CA ALA A 234 -5.45 -0.94 12.60
C ALA A 234 -5.77 -0.87 14.09
N THR A 235 -6.96 -1.33 14.49
CA THR A 235 -7.37 -1.44 15.90
C THR A 235 -6.44 -2.36 16.68
N ALA A 236 -6.14 -3.54 16.16
CA ALA A 236 -5.24 -4.48 16.82
C ALA A 236 -3.82 -3.90 17.00
N VAL A 237 -3.29 -3.16 16.02
CA VAL A 237 -1.99 -2.48 16.15
C VAL A 237 -2.06 -1.33 17.17
N TYR A 238 -3.14 -0.56 17.18
CA TYR A 238 -3.36 0.49 18.18
C TYR A 238 -3.43 -0.08 19.60
N GLU A 239 -4.21 -1.12 19.82
CA GLU A 239 -4.30 -1.82 21.11
C GLU A 239 -2.95 -2.36 21.55
N ARG A 240 -2.14 -2.90 20.60
CA ARG A 240 -0.78 -3.32 20.88
C ARG A 240 0.09 -2.15 21.35
N CYS A 241 -0.07 -0.97 20.78
CA CYS A 241 0.62 0.24 21.25
C CYS A 241 0.22 0.57 22.70
N LEU A 242 -1.07 0.51 23.03
CA LEU A 242 -1.57 0.76 24.38
C LEU A 242 -1.04 -0.28 25.38
N GLU A 243 -1.02 -1.57 25.03
CA GLU A 243 -0.42 -2.64 25.83
C GLU A 243 1.06 -2.36 26.15
N ARG A 244 1.76 -1.67 25.25
CA ARG A 244 3.17 -1.25 25.42
C ARG A 244 3.32 0.14 26.01
N LYS A 245 2.25 0.73 26.53
CA LYS A 245 2.22 2.04 27.19
C LYS A 245 2.64 3.21 26.27
N VAL A 246 2.39 3.08 24.96
CA VAL A 246 2.48 4.21 24.04
C VAL A 246 1.37 5.19 24.38
N ALA A 247 1.71 6.47 24.56
CA ALA A 247 0.74 7.54 24.73
C ALA A 247 0.26 8.06 23.35
N PHE A 248 -1.01 8.44 23.27
CA PHE A 248 -1.59 9.08 22.10
C PHE A 248 -2.19 10.42 22.47
N ALA A 249 -1.81 11.46 21.75
CA ALA A 249 -2.39 12.80 21.78
C ALA A 249 -3.17 13.00 20.48
N PHE A 250 -4.49 12.77 20.52
CA PHE A 250 -5.40 13.05 19.41
C PHE A 250 -5.80 14.53 19.41
N GLY A 251 -6.13 15.08 18.22
CA GLY A 251 -6.39 16.50 18.03
C GLY A 251 -5.12 17.36 18.12
N ALA A 252 -3.96 16.74 18.15
CA ALA A 252 -2.66 17.39 18.30
C ALA A 252 -1.97 17.53 16.93
N GLU A 253 -2.27 18.61 16.23
CA GLU A 253 -1.65 18.93 14.94
C GLU A 253 -0.24 19.45 15.15
N VAL A 254 0.72 18.81 14.49
CA VAL A 254 2.13 19.22 14.51
C VAL A 254 2.37 20.24 13.38
N ARG A 255 2.93 21.39 13.73
CA ARG A 255 3.34 22.45 12.79
C ARG A 255 4.79 22.34 12.36
N GLU A 256 5.66 21.99 13.32
CA GLU A 256 7.10 22.05 13.08
C GLU A 256 7.85 21.02 13.92
N VAL A 257 8.98 20.52 13.40
CA VAL A 257 9.96 19.77 14.17
C VAL A 257 10.98 20.76 14.72
N LEU A 258 11.05 20.87 16.04
CA LEU A 258 12.01 21.75 16.71
C LEU A 258 13.41 21.17 16.57
N VAL A 259 14.34 22.00 16.08
CA VAL A 259 15.76 21.67 15.97
C VAL A 259 16.55 22.60 16.91
N ARG A 260 17.32 22.00 17.83
CA ARG A 260 18.19 22.72 18.75
C ARG A 260 19.59 22.10 18.66
N ASP A 261 20.61 22.93 18.60
CA ASP A 261 22.01 22.49 18.44
C ASP A 261 22.20 21.49 17.29
N GLY A 262 21.48 21.70 16.19
CA GLY A 262 21.55 20.86 14.98
C GLY A 262 20.88 19.48 15.11
N ARG A 263 20.10 19.20 16.16
CA ARG A 263 19.39 17.93 16.40
C ARG A 263 17.89 18.16 16.57
N ALA A 264 17.10 17.15 16.24
CA ALA A 264 15.69 17.14 16.61
C ALA A 264 15.56 17.16 18.15
N ALA A 265 14.75 18.10 18.65
CA ALA A 265 14.57 18.36 20.08
C ALA A 265 13.10 18.30 20.53
N GLY A 266 12.17 18.14 19.61
CA GLY A 266 10.74 18.08 19.91
C GLY A 266 9.86 18.55 18.77
N LEU A 267 8.63 18.90 19.11
CA LEU A 267 7.59 19.34 18.20
C LEU A 267 6.99 20.66 18.66
N LEU A 268 6.62 21.53 17.72
CA LEU A 268 5.74 22.65 17.92
C LEU A 268 4.34 22.25 17.45
N LEU A 269 3.34 22.34 18.32
CA LEU A 269 1.95 22.02 18.01
C LEU A 269 1.18 23.24 17.51
N ALA A 270 0.02 23.02 16.91
CA ALA A 270 -0.80 24.07 16.34
C ALA A 270 -1.35 25.06 17.38
N ASP A 271 -1.51 24.62 18.64
CA ASP A 271 -1.92 25.45 19.77
C ASP A 271 -0.78 26.31 20.37
N GLY A 272 0.43 26.20 19.79
CA GLY A 272 1.63 26.90 20.24
C GLY A 272 2.40 26.20 21.36
N SER A 273 1.93 25.05 21.86
CA SER A 273 2.66 24.29 22.87
C SER A 273 3.84 23.51 22.25
N GLU A 274 4.88 23.30 23.05
CA GLU A 274 6.04 22.50 22.67
C GLU A 274 6.00 21.12 23.35
N ALA A 275 6.32 20.08 22.58
CA ALA A 275 6.50 18.73 23.07
C ALA A 275 7.95 18.32 22.94
N ALA A 276 8.71 18.37 24.04
CA ALA A 276 10.14 18.04 24.04
C ALA A 276 10.35 16.54 23.82
N ALA A 277 11.29 16.19 22.94
CA ALA A 277 11.67 14.82 22.62
C ALA A 277 13.17 14.70 22.34
N ASP A 278 13.73 13.51 22.60
CA ASP A 278 15.13 13.21 22.33
C ASP A 278 15.32 12.67 20.89
N ALA A 279 14.21 12.19 20.27
CA ALA A 279 14.11 11.86 18.85
C ALA A 279 12.68 12.06 18.34
N VAL A 280 12.56 12.32 17.04
CA VAL A 280 11.31 12.55 16.34
C VAL A 280 11.18 11.55 15.18
N VAL A 281 10.01 10.92 15.04
CA VAL A 281 9.66 10.07 13.91
C VAL A 281 8.51 10.73 13.14
N CYS A 282 8.77 11.15 11.91
CA CYS A 282 7.73 11.69 11.01
C CYS A 282 7.06 10.53 10.26
N GLY A 283 5.82 10.22 10.62
CA GLY A 283 5.00 9.14 10.04
C GLY A 283 3.90 9.62 9.09
N ILE A 284 3.91 10.90 8.73
CA ILE A 284 2.95 11.54 7.82
C ILE A 284 3.58 11.82 6.46
N ASP A 285 2.78 12.29 5.51
CA ASP A 285 3.32 12.87 4.28
C ASP A 285 4.13 14.15 4.64
N PRO A 286 5.44 14.17 4.40
CA PRO A 286 6.27 15.31 4.81
C PRO A 286 5.90 16.61 4.12
N ARG A 287 5.17 16.56 2.99
CA ARG A 287 4.67 17.75 2.29
C ARG A 287 3.55 18.48 3.04
N GLN A 288 2.98 17.87 4.08
CA GLN A 288 2.00 18.51 4.98
C GLN A 288 2.65 19.56 5.89
N LEU A 289 3.90 19.36 6.23
CA LEU A 289 4.62 20.31 7.07
C LEU A 289 5.06 21.53 6.26
N PRO A 290 5.08 22.73 6.85
CA PRO A 290 5.52 23.94 6.16
C PRO A 290 6.92 23.78 5.54
N ALA A 291 7.15 24.42 4.41
CA ALA A 291 8.45 24.41 3.76
C ALA A 291 9.53 24.91 4.74
N GLY A 292 10.59 24.13 4.94
CA GLY A 292 11.64 24.43 5.90
C GLY A 292 11.44 23.83 7.28
N SER A 293 10.23 23.34 7.62
CA SER A 293 9.97 22.65 8.91
C SER A 293 10.64 21.28 9.01
N LEU A 294 11.02 20.72 7.89
CA LEU A 294 11.92 19.57 7.80
C LEU A 294 13.09 19.97 6.92
N PRO A 295 14.32 19.80 7.36
CA PRO A 295 15.50 19.90 6.50
C PRO A 295 15.52 18.67 5.57
N TRP A 296 14.76 18.76 4.51
CA TRP A 296 14.50 17.70 3.56
C TRP A 296 15.17 18.03 2.22
N PRO A 297 15.85 17.10 1.55
CA PRO A 297 16.24 17.31 0.17
C PRO A 297 14.95 17.24 -0.70
N PRO A 298 14.58 18.31 -1.40
CA PRO A 298 13.36 18.38 -2.22
C PRO A 298 13.30 17.31 -3.31
N GLU A 299 14.45 16.75 -3.67
CA GLU A 299 14.63 15.83 -4.79
C GLU A 299 14.06 14.41 -4.56
N ALA A 300 13.71 14.05 -3.34
CA ALA A 300 13.30 12.69 -2.99
C ALA A 300 11.79 12.50 -2.86
N VAL A 301 11.01 13.57 -2.76
CA VAL A 301 9.54 13.54 -2.72
C VAL A 301 9.02 14.37 -3.90
N PRO A 302 8.12 13.83 -4.73
CA PRO A 302 7.52 14.60 -5.81
C PRO A 302 6.92 15.90 -5.28
N ALA A 303 7.13 17.03 -5.98
CA ALA A 303 6.54 18.29 -5.59
C ALA A 303 5.00 18.23 -5.62
N ARG A 304 4.35 19.18 -4.95
CA ARG A 304 2.90 19.32 -5.01
C ARG A 304 2.51 19.56 -6.46
N GLY A 305 1.81 18.61 -7.09
CA GLY A 305 1.44 18.68 -8.52
C GLY A 305 2.24 17.76 -9.45
N ASP A 306 3.30 17.12 -9.00
CA ASP A 306 4.13 16.23 -9.83
C ASP A 306 3.50 14.83 -10.04
N GLY A 307 2.23 14.78 -10.43
CA GLY A 307 1.63 13.58 -11.01
C GLY A 307 1.60 12.32 -10.13
N VAL A 308 1.73 12.46 -8.80
CA VAL A 308 1.49 11.31 -7.93
C VAL A 308 0.00 11.00 -7.97
N PRO A 309 -0.38 9.81 -8.45
CA PRO A 309 -1.79 9.51 -8.65
C PRO A 309 -2.54 9.44 -7.31
N GLY A 310 -3.72 10.05 -7.28
CA GLY A 310 -4.70 9.89 -6.23
C GLY A 310 -5.56 8.64 -6.46
N ARG A 311 -6.62 8.54 -5.70
CA ARG A 311 -7.62 7.47 -5.86
C ARG A 311 -9.02 8.06 -5.83
N LEU A 312 -9.85 7.63 -6.78
CA LEU A 312 -11.29 7.86 -6.75
C LEU A 312 -11.95 6.57 -6.24
N THR A 313 -12.85 6.68 -5.26
CA THR A 313 -13.52 5.52 -4.67
C THR A 313 -15.02 5.77 -4.58
N LEU A 314 -15.82 4.78 -4.97
CA LEU A 314 -17.26 4.74 -4.74
C LEU A 314 -17.56 3.67 -3.70
N LEU A 315 -18.31 4.04 -2.68
CA LEU A 315 -18.85 3.13 -1.67
C LEU A 315 -20.33 2.93 -2.01
N LEU A 316 -20.71 1.71 -2.35
CA LEU A 316 -22.05 1.38 -2.89
C LEU A 316 -22.80 0.49 -1.91
N ALA A 317 -23.94 0.96 -1.44
CA ALA A 317 -24.90 0.17 -0.68
C ALA A 317 -25.93 -0.44 -1.62
N LEU A 318 -26.04 -1.74 -1.63
CA LEU A 318 -26.92 -2.47 -2.53
C LEU A 318 -27.98 -3.26 -1.74
N ARG A 319 -29.22 -3.26 -2.24
CA ARG A 319 -30.25 -4.20 -1.82
C ARG A 319 -30.06 -5.56 -2.51
N GLY A 320 -30.59 -6.60 -1.89
CA GLY A 320 -30.48 -7.99 -2.35
C GLY A 320 -29.16 -8.64 -1.89
N ALA A 321 -29.27 -9.91 -1.57
CA ALA A 321 -28.17 -10.70 -1.05
C ALA A 321 -26.95 -10.70 -1.99
N ARG A 322 -25.76 -10.77 -1.42
CA ARG A 322 -24.54 -11.00 -2.19
C ARG A 322 -24.62 -12.40 -2.83
N PRO A 323 -24.48 -12.53 -4.18
CA PRO A 323 -24.47 -13.84 -4.80
C PRO A 323 -23.36 -14.74 -4.28
N ALA A 324 -23.65 -16.03 -4.04
CA ALA A 324 -22.65 -16.98 -3.57
C ALA A 324 -21.46 -17.15 -4.54
N THR A 325 -21.71 -16.90 -5.84
CA THR A 325 -20.67 -16.93 -6.88
C THR A 325 -19.87 -15.65 -7.01
N ALA A 326 -20.19 -14.60 -6.24
CA ALA A 326 -19.47 -13.35 -6.29
C ALA A 326 -18.03 -13.51 -5.79
N VAL A 327 -17.08 -13.05 -6.60
CA VAL A 327 -15.66 -13.03 -6.23
C VAL A 327 -15.38 -11.81 -5.37
N HIS A 328 -14.53 -11.96 -4.37
CA HIS A 328 -14.19 -10.87 -3.45
C HIS A 328 -13.57 -9.66 -4.15
N ARG A 329 -12.63 -9.90 -5.08
CA ARG A 329 -11.94 -8.87 -5.87
C ARG A 329 -12.17 -9.12 -7.36
N THR A 330 -12.70 -8.13 -8.06
CA THR A 330 -12.78 -8.12 -9.53
C THR A 330 -12.06 -6.91 -10.07
N VAL A 331 -11.23 -7.11 -11.08
CA VAL A 331 -10.58 -6.02 -11.83
C VAL A 331 -11.20 -5.94 -13.21
N VAL A 332 -11.80 -4.82 -13.53
CA VAL A 332 -12.37 -4.53 -14.86
C VAL A 332 -11.37 -3.69 -15.63
N HIS A 333 -10.90 -4.20 -16.75
CA HIS A 333 -9.97 -3.54 -17.65
C HIS A 333 -10.74 -2.90 -18.80
N ALA A 334 -10.49 -1.63 -19.05
CA ALA A 334 -11.02 -0.89 -20.20
C ALA A 334 -9.90 -0.06 -20.83
N PRO A 335 -10.02 0.31 -22.11
CA PRO A 335 -9.05 1.19 -22.75
C PRO A 335 -8.88 2.49 -21.97
N GLY A 336 -7.67 2.76 -21.47
CA GLY A 336 -7.36 3.96 -20.70
C GLY A 336 -7.90 4.00 -19.26
N ALA A 337 -8.70 3.04 -18.83
CA ALA A 337 -9.28 2.99 -17.49
C ALA A 337 -9.21 1.60 -16.87
N ARG A 338 -9.10 1.57 -15.55
CA ARG A 338 -9.15 0.31 -14.78
C ARG A 338 -9.85 0.54 -13.47
N VAL A 339 -10.71 -0.39 -13.11
CA VAL A 339 -11.52 -0.33 -11.90
C VAL A 339 -11.37 -1.61 -11.10
N THR A 340 -11.10 -1.47 -9.82
CA THR A 340 -11.12 -2.58 -8.86
C THR A 340 -12.43 -2.54 -8.09
N VAL A 341 -13.12 -3.67 -8.06
CA VAL A 341 -14.39 -3.88 -7.36
C VAL A 341 -14.15 -4.88 -6.23
N LEU A 342 -14.37 -4.46 -4.99
CA LEU A 342 -14.30 -5.31 -3.80
C LEU A 342 -15.71 -5.61 -3.30
N ARG A 343 -15.98 -6.88 -3.04
CA ARG A 343 -17.26 -7.43 -2.59
C ARG A 343 -17.02 -8.40 -1.44
N PRO A 344 -16.71 -7.90 -0.23
CA PRO A 344 -16.43 -8.78 0.90
C PRO A 344 -17.66 -9.62 1.27
N ASP A 345 -17.44 -10.90 1.54
CA ASP A 345 -18.45 -11.74 2.18
C ASP A 345 -18.28 -11.68 3.68
N ASP A 346 -18.75 -10.58 4.24
CA ASP A 346 -18.60 -10.28 5.65
C ASP A 346 -19.87 -9.60 6.20
N PRO A 347 -20.58 -10.26 7.13
CA PRO A 347 -21.77 -9.68 7.76
C PRO A 347 -21.53 -8.31 8.43
N ALA A 348 -20.28 -8.04 8.87
CA ALA A 348 -19.94 -6.77 9.50
C ALA A 348 -19.90 -5.57 8.53
N THR A 349 -20.07 -5.81 7.23
CA THR A 349 -20.08 -4.75 6.20
C THR A 349 -21.48 -4.35 5.76
N ARG A 350 -22.50 -5.05 6.19
CA ARG A 350 -23.89 -4.88 5.72
C ARG A 350 -24.89 -4.96 6.88
N PRO A 351 -26.07 -4.32 6.78
CA PRO A 351 -27.05 -4.34 7.86
C PRO A 351 -27.66 -5.74 8.10
N ASP A 352 -27.83 -6.55 7.03
CA ASP A 352 -28.38 -7.90 7.07
C ASP A 352 -28.01 -8.69 5.80
N GLU A 353 -28.52 -9.92 5.65
CA GLU A 353 -28.24 -10.81 4.53
C GLU A 353 -28.88 -10.39 3.21
N GLU A 354 -29.90 -9.51 3.27
CA GLU A 354 -30.59 -8.96 2.08
C GLU A 354 -29.89 -7.73 1.50
N HIS A 355 -28.66 -7.44 1.96
CA HIS A 355 -27.88 -6.30 1.51
C HIS A 355 -26.44 -6.69 1.16
N GLU A 356 -25.78 -5.85 0.39
CA GLU A 356 -24.38 -6.02 0.01
C GLU A 356 -23.64 -4.68 0.00
N ALA A 357 -22.44 -4.64 0.59
CA ALA A 357 -21.52 -3.52 0.50
C ALA A 357 -20.51 -3.78 -0.62
N VAL A 358 -20.34 -2.82 -1.53
CA VAL A 358 -19.41 -2.91 -2.66
C VAL A 358 -18.53 -1.66 -2.68
N THR A 359 -17.22 -1.84 -2.73
CA THR A 359 -16.27 -0.74 -2.94
C THR A 359 -15.72 -0.80 -4.35
N VAL A 360 -15.81 0.31 -5.06
CA VAL A 360 -15.27 0.47 -6.42
C VAL A 360 -14.19 1.54 -6.38
N SER A 361 -13.01 1.24 -6.89
CA SER A 361 -11.90 2.21 -6.87
C SER A 361 -11.11 2.20 -8.17
N ALA A 362 -10.60 3.39 -8.52
CA ALA A 362 -9.64 3.58 -9.60
C ALA A 362 -8.50 4.48 -9.14
N VAL A 363 -7.31 4.21 -9.64
CA VAL A 363 -6.18 5.12 -9.53
C VAL A 363 -6.38 6.23 -10.55
N THR A 364 -6.30 7.47 -10.09
CA THR A 364 -6.55 8.65 -10.92
C THR A 364 -5.23 9.22 -11.45
N GLY A 365 -5.20 9.60 -12.72
CA GLY A 365 -4.11 10.33 -13.37
C GLY A 365 -4.61 11.62 -14.02
N PRO A 366 -3.80 12.39 -14.73
CA PRO A 366 -4.27 13.56 -15.49
C PRO A 366 -5.36 13.16 -16.51
N GLY A 367 -6.54 13.74 -16.41
CA GLY A 367 -7.68 13.44 -17.30
C GLY A 367 -8.62 12.34 -16.83
N THR A 368 -8.72 12.14 -15.55
CA THR A 368 -9.28 10.97 -14.90
C THR A 368 -10.78 10.83 -14.81
N SER A 369 -11.12 9.59 -14.64
CA SER A 369 -12.42 8.93 -14.48
C SER A 369 -13.42 9.74 -13.66
N GLU A 370 -14.53 10.05 -14.28
CA GLU A 370 -15.71 10.58 -13.58
C GLU A 370 -16.36 9.44 -12.76
N PRO A 371 -17.00 9.76 -11.61
CA PRO A 371 -17.70 8.74 -10.82
C PRO A 371 -18.69 7.90 -11.63
N ALA A 372 -19.36 8.50 -12.62
CA ALA A 372 -20.27 7.81 -13.52
C ALA A 372 -19.58 6.77 -14.40
N GLU A 373 -18.35 7.00 -14.83
CA GLU A 373 -17.56 6.04 -15.60
C GLU A 373 -17.16 4.83 -14.75
N LEU A 374 -16.74 5.07 -13.49
CA LEU A 374 -16.45 3.98 -12.56
C LEU A 374 -17.68 3.10 -12.33
N LEU A 375 -18.84 3.71 -12.18
CA LEU A 375 -20.10 2.98 -12.00
C LEU A 375 -20.44 2.14 -13.23
N ASN A 376 -20.28 2.67 -14.44
CA ASN A 376 -20.48 1.95 -15.69
C ASN A 376 -19.55 0.73 -15.83
N LEU A 377 -18.29 0.88 -15.43
CA LEU A 377 -17.33 -0.22 -15.44
C LEU A 377 -17.66 -1.26 -14.35
N ALA A 378 -18.09 -0.82 -13.17
CA ALA A 378 -18.47 -1.70 -12.08
C ALA A 378 -19.68 -2.59 -12.42
N GLU A 379 -20.58 -2.15 -13.32
CA GLU A 379 -21.69 -2.98 -13.83
C GLU A 379 -21.22 -4.26 -14.54
N LYS A 380 -20.00 -4.26 -15.09
CA LYS A 380 -19.40 -5.49 -15.68
C LYS A 380 -18.99 -6.51 -14.61
N ALA A 381 -18.81 -6.06 -13.38
CA ALA A 381 -18.45 -6.92 -12.24
C ALA A 381 -19.65 -7.28 -11.35
N VAL A 382 -20.67 -6.40 -11.29
CA VAL A 382 -21.81 -6.51 -10.38
C VAL A 382 -23.11 -6.52 -11.18
N GLN A 383 -23.71 -7.68 -11.31
CA GLN A 383 -24.97 -7.83 -12.03
C GLN A 383 -26.10 -7.05 -11.35
N GLY A 384 -26.89 -6.33 -12.15
CA GLY A 384 -28.02 -5.53 -11.68
C GLY A 384 -27.61 -4.38 -10.75
N LEU A 385 -26.38 -3.86 -10.89
CA LEU A 385 -25.84 -2.85 -9.98
C LEU A 385 -26.77 -1.65 -9.80
N ARG A 386 -27.24 -1.04 -10.89
CA ARG A 386 -28.08 0.17 -10.83
C ARG A 386 -29.44 -0.09 -10.21
N GLU A 387 -30.04 -1.24 -10.51
CA GLU A 387 -31.35 -1.64 -10.00
C GLU A 387 -31.30 -1.96 -8.50
N ARG A 388 -30.15 -2.42 -8.03
CA ARG A 388 -29.88 -2.78 -6.64
C ARG A 388 -29.37 -1.60 -5.81
N LEU A 389 -28.91 -0.52 -6.43
CA LEU A 389 -28.29 0.61 -5.75
C LEU A 389 -29.29 1.36 -4.86
N LEU A 390 -29.02 1.39 -3.56
CA LEU A 390 -29.74 2.19 -2.58
C LEU A 390 -29.18 3.61 -2.48
N TRP A 391 -27.88 3.69 -2.27
CA TRP A 391 -27.12 4.94 -2.25
C TRP A 391 -25.65 4.66 -2.55
N HIS A 392 -24.93 5.70 -2.88
CA HIS A 392 -23.48 5.67 -2.99
C HIS A 392 -22.85 6.89 -2.35
N GLU A 393 -21.60 6.74 -1.96
CA GLU A 393 -20.73 7.80 -1.48
C GLU A 393 -19.53 7.90 -2.40
N VAL A 394 -19.18 9.11 -2.83
CA VAL A 394 -18.01 9.38 -3.66
C VAL A 394 -16.90 9.90 -2.78
N ARG A 395 -15.73 9.29 -2.83
CA ARG A 395 -14.53 9.76 -2.16
C ARG A 395 -13.49 10.15 -3.20
N THR A 396 -13.32 11.45 -3.36
CA THR A 396 -12.38 12.05 -4.29
C THR A 396 -10.95 12.07 -3.70
N PRO A 397 -9.91 12.35 -4.51
CA PRO A 397 -8.58 12.62 -3.98
C PRO A 397 -8.57 13.76 -2.93
N ALA A 398 -9.40 14.78 -3.09
CA ALA A 398 -9.51 15.87 -2.11
C ALA A 398 -10.09 15.37 -0.76
N ASP A 399 -11.09 14.49 -0.78
CA ASP A 399 -11.64 13.89 0.44
C ASP A 399 -10.61 12.99 1.15
N ILE A 400 -9.79 12.28 0.37
CA ILE A 400 -8.69 11.47 0.90
C ILE A 400 -7.61 12.37 1.52
N GLU A 401 -7.24 13.48 0.86
CA GLU A 401 -6.31 14.46 1.43
C GLU A 401 -6.84 15.05 2.72
N ALA A 402 -8.09 15.45 2.76
CA ALA A 402 -8.73 15.99 3.96
C ALA A 402 -8.70 14.98 5.13
N ALA A 403 -9.00 13.71 4.85
CA ALA A 403 -9.06 12.65 5.84
C ALA A 403 -7.68 12.19 6.33
N THR A 404 -6.68 12.10 5.44
CA THR A 404 -5.38 11.47 5.73
C THR A 404 -4.23 12.46 5.77
N GLY A 405 -4.39 13.63 5.15
CA GLY A 405 -3.35 14.62 4.92
C GLY A 405 -2.39 14.27 3.78
N ALA A 406 -2.57 13.15 3.10
CA ALA A 406 -1.75 12.84 1.93
C ALA A 406 -2.00 13.86 0.81
N VAL A 407 -1.00 14.66 0.50
CA VAL A 407 -1.12 15.78 -0.45
C VAL A 407 -1.60 15.30 -1.82
N GLY A 408 -2.70 15.86 -2.32
CA GLY A 408 -3.37 15.44 -3.55
C GLY A 408 -4.11 14.11 -3.43
N GLY A 409 -4.41 13.65 -2.20
CA GLY A 409 -5.00 12.32 -1.95
C GLY A 409 -4.10 11.18 -2.46
N ALA A 410 -2.82 11.45 -2.59
CA ALA A 410 -1.88 10.55 -3.20
C ALA A 410 -1.67 9.26 -2.39
N VAL A 411 -1.59 8.13 -3.08
CA VAL A 411 -1.24 6.84 -2.51
C VAL A 411 0.20 6.51 -2.87
N PRO A 412 1.13 6.55 -1.90
CA PRO A 412 2.52 6.25 -2.20
C PRO A 412 2.67 4.79 -2.64
N PRO A 413 3.32 4.52 -3.78
CA PRO A 413 3.64 3.15 -4.17
C PRO A 413 4.81 2.58 -3.38
N PRO A 414 4.97 1.25 -3.34
CA PRO A 414 6.16 0.60 -2.80
C PRO A 414 7.43 1.02 -3.56
N ALA A 415 8.58 0.95 -2.89
CA ALA A 415 9.87 1.16 -3.53
C ALA A 415 10.19 -0.01 -4.48
N LEU A 416 10.77 0.31 -5.63
CA LEU A 416 11.22 -0.66 -6.62
C LEU A 416 12.65 -0.38 -7.04
N ALA A 417 13.42 -1.43 -7.31
CA ALA A 417 14.72 -1.32 -7.96
C ALA A 417 14.55 -1.13 -9.47
N GLY A 418 15.52 -0.51 -10.10
CA GLY A 418 15.48 -0.17 -11.52
C GLY A 418 15.16 1.30 -11.77
N ALA A 419 14.92 1.65 -13.02
CA ALA A 419 14.63 3.00 -13.48
C ALA A 419 15.64 4.07 -12.99
N GLY A 420 16.92 3.69 -12.81
CA GLY A 420 17.95 4.59 -12.28
C GLY A 420 17.73 5.02 -10.82
N GLY A 421 16.99 4.24 -10.05
CA GLY A 421 16.67 4.53 -8.64
C GLY A 421 15.56 5.56 -8.43
N ARG A 422 14.84 5.96 -9.49
CA ARG A 422 13.72 6.93 -9.38
C ARG A 422 12.53 6.40 -8.58
N MET A 423 12.37 5.09 -8.50
CA MET A 423 11.28 4.45 -7.74
C MET A 423 11.64 4.19 -6.28
N LEU A 424 12.86 4.50 -5.84
CA LEU A 424 13.24 4.43 -4.44
C LEU A 424 12.56 5.53 -3.64
N ARG A 425 12.29 5.25 -2.37
CA ARG A 425 11.76 6.22 -1.42
C ARG A 425 12.89 6.84 -0.61
N PRO A 426 12.65 7.99 0.02
CA PRO A 426 13.61 8.58 0.95
C PRO A 426 14.05 7.62 2.04
N ALA A 427 15.31 7.68 2.44
CA ALA A 427 15.81 6.89 3.56
C ALA A 427 15.07 7.22 4.85
N ASN A 428 15.05 6.28 5.79
CA ASN A 428 14.45 6.49 7.11
C ASN A 428 15.24 7.47 8.00
N THR A 429 16.51 7.72 7.68
CA THR A 429 17.33 8.76 8.34
C THR A 429 17.28 10.06 7.54
N THR A 430 17.42 11.19 8.24
CA THR A 430 17.50 12.52 7.62
C THR A 430 18.88 13.16 7.88
N ALA A 431 19.11 14.34 7.28
CA ALA A 431 20.29 15.14 7.56
C ALA A 431 20.30 15.71 8.99
N VAL A 432 19.15 15.75 9.68
CA VAL A 432 19.05 16.16 11.08
C VAL A 432 19.15 14.95 12.00
N PRO A 433 20.21 14.85 12.80
CA PRO A 433 20.33 13.80 13.79
C PRO A 433 19.10 13.76 14.72
N GLY A 434 18.58 12.56 14.99
CA GLY A 434 17.41 12.38 15.83
C GLY A 434 16.08 12.57 15.11
N LEU A 435 16.06 12.92 13.81
CA LEU A 435 14.85 12.96 12.99
C LEU A 435 14.82 11.77 12.03
N TYR A 436 13.75 11.01 12.10
CA TYR A 436 13.52 9.80 11.31
C TYR A 436 12.20 9.88 10.53
N LEU A 437 12.10 9.10 9.48
CA LEU A 437 10.94 9.02 8.62
C LEU A 437 10.35 7.63 8.62
N ALA A 438 9.05 7.53 8.74
CA ALA A 438 8.30 6.28 8.75
C ALA A 438 7.10 6.34 7.80
N GLY A 439 6.48 5.19 7.56
CA GLY A 439 5.26 5.08 6.75
C GLY A 439 5.53 5.05 5.25
N GLY A 440 4.46 5.21 4.46
CA GLY A 440 4.50 5.01 3.02
C GLY A 440 5.33 6.02 2.23
N TRP A 441 5.67 7.16 2.82
CA TRP A 441 6.46 8.22 2.18
C TRP A 441 7.97 8.06 2.40
N ALA A 442 8.37 7.13 3.24
CA ALA A 442 9.75 6.77 3.46
C ALA A 442 10.01 5.33 2.99
N HIS A 443 11.26 4.93 2.92
CA HIS A 443 11.66 3.55 2.65
C HIS A 443 11.01 2.59 3.69
N PRO A 444 10.43 1.47 3.26
CA PRO A 444 10.41 0.85 1.93
C PRO A 444 9.22 1.26 1.05
N GLY A 445 8.47 2.29 1.39
CA GLY A 445 7.40 2.84 0.57
C GLY A 445 6.00 2.47 1.03
N GLY A 446 5.02 2.67 0.15
CA GLY A 446 3.61 2.49 0.42
C GLY A 446 3.12 1.05 0.30
N GLY A 447 1.86 0.86 0.71
CA GLY A 447 1.26 -0.45 0.92
C GLY A 447 1.39 -0.92 2.37
N LEU A 448 0.40 -1.68 2.85
CA LEU A 448 0.35 -2.12 4.26
C LEU A 448 1.62 -2.86 4.71
N PRO A 449 2.17 -3.84 3.95
CA PRO A 449 3.38 -4.54 4.38
C PRO A 449 4.60 -3.61 4.49
N HIS A 450 4.79 -2.75 3.50
CA HIS A 450 5.92 -1.83 3.46
C HIS A 450 5.84 -0.80 4.60
N ALA A 451 4.64 -0.23 4.81
CA ALA A 451 4.40 0.67 5.93
C ALA A 451 4.63 -0.02 7.29
N GLY A 452 4.20 -1.28 7.45
CA GLY A 452 4.47 -2.06 8.66
C GLY A 452 5.96 -2.33 8.87
N MET A 453 6.70 -2.62 7.78
CA MET A 453 8.13 -2.91 7.83
C MET A 453 8.97 -1.68 8.19
N THR A 454 8.53 -0.48 7.81
CA THR A 454 9.15 0.77 8.27
C THR A 454 9.33 0.79 9.79
N GLY A 455 8.37 0.21 10.53
CA GLY A 455 8.45 0.12 11.99
C GLY A 455 9.68 -0.65 12.49
N ALA A 456 10.04 -1.74 11.81
CA ALA A 456 11.24 -2.50 12.13
C ALA A 456 12.52 -1.71 11.80
N LEU A 457 12.53 -1.06 10.65
CA LEU A 457 13.70 -0.31 10.17
C LEU A 457 13.99 0.91 11.05
N VAL A 458 12.98 1.72 11.35
CA VAL A 458 13.15 2.92 12.18
C VAL A 458 13.50 2.57 13.63
N ALA A 459 12.81 1.56 14.19
CA ALA A 459 13.14 1.11 15.54
C ALA A 459 14.57 0.60 15.63
N GLY A 460 15.03 -0.21 14.67
CA GLY A 460 16.40 -0.68 14.61
C GLY A 460 17.42 0.45 14.50
N LEU A 461 17.15 1.43 13.64
CA LEU A 461 18.03 2.61 13.49
C LEU A 461 18.12 3.46 14.76
N ILE A 462 17.05 3.58 15.54
CA ILE A 462 17.05 4.33 16.81
C ILE A 462 17.76 3.56 17.92
N VAL A 463 17.57 2.24 17.98
CA VAL A 463 18.07 1.36 19.06
C VAL A 463 19.53 0.96 18.82
N GLU A 464 19.87 0.54 17.61
CA GLU A 464 21.20 0.02 17.25
C GLU A 464 22.09 1.08 16.55
N GLY A 465 21.46 2.21 16.13
CA GLY A 465 22.18 3.28 15.45
C GLY A 465 22.57 2.94 14.00
N ALA A 466 23.64 3.57 13.51
CA ALA A 466 24.12 3.44 12.12
C ALA A 466 24.59 2.00 11.77
N GLU A 467 24.87 1.17 12.76
CA GLU A 467 25.33 -0.21 12.58
C GLU A 467 24.16 -1.20 12.35
N PHE A 468 22.92 -0.76 12.50
CA PHE A 468 21.74 -1.60 12.22
C PHE A 468 21.77 -2.10 10.77
N ARG A 469 21.69 -3.41 10.57
CA ARG A 469 21.82 -4.10 9.27
C ARG A 469 20.50 -4.64 8.71
N GLY A 470 19.41 -4.35 9.37
CA GLY A 470 18.10 -4.81 8.96
C GLY A 470 17.44 -5.77 9.95
N SER A 471 16.17 -6.05 9.70
CA SER A 471 15.39 -7.02 10.51
C SER A 471 15.94 -8.44 10.31
N ARG A 472 16.14 -9.16 11.41
CA ARG A 472 16.56 -10.57 11.43
C ARG A 472 15.43 -11.47 11.86
#